data_eec750ebf8c044d251a11673e9412918
#
_entry.id   eec750ebf8c044d251a11673e9412918
#
_cell.length_a   1.000
_cell.length_b   1.000
_cell.length_c   1.000
_cell.angle_alpha   90.00
_cell.angle_beta   90.00
_cell.angle_gamma   90.00
#
_symmetry.space_group_name_H-M   'P 1'
#
loop_
_entity.id
_entity.type
_entity.pdbx_description
1 polymer ?
#
loop_
_entity_poly.entity_id
_entity_poly.type
_entity_poly.pdbx_seq_one_letter_code
_entity_poly.pdbx_strand_id
1 'polypeptide(L)'
;MEENKYLIIGGKGKTGRKVANSLTKLGKNIRIGSRTENPSFDWGKSETWGKSLEGMDMVYITFQPDLAVPGATKIIEDFTSLAVKNGIKKMVLLSGKGEREAERCEQIVMNAGVNWTIIRASWFNQNFSESFLLDPILAGHVALPKSEIPIPFVDTDDIADVVVEALIDDKHNRKIYQLTGPRQLTFKQVIEEISTIVGRNIKFDSITLDEYSKILKQYQVPENYIWLINYLFKEVLVNENSSVSNDIEKVLGRKSKDFIEYAKETASTGVWNQPLVQTI
;
A
#
# COMPACT_ATOMS: atom_id res chain seq x y z
N MET A 1 -21.92 -24.59 9.08
CA MET A 1 -21.24 -24.04 7.86
C MET A 1 -19.75 -24.03 8.16
N GLU A 2 -18.92 -24.57 7.29
CA GLU A 2 -17.47 -24.43 7.46
C GLU A 2 -17.10 -22.93 7.43
N GLU A 3 -16.18 -22.55 8.31
CA GLU A 3 -15.72 -21.18 8.41
C GLU A 3 -14.79 -20.87 7.21
N ASN A 4 -15.00 -19.70 6.54
CA ASN A 4 -14.18 -19.27 5.42
C ASN A 4 -12.69 -19.16 5.81
N LYS A 5 -11.81 -19.53 4.88
CA LYS A 5 -10.36 -19.47 5.02
C LYS A 5 -9.79 -18.37 4.10
N TYR A 6 -8.87 -17.59 4.62
CA TYR A 6 -8.39 -16.37 3.99
C TYR A 6 -6.89 -16.45 3.66
N LEU A 7 -6.53 -16.27 2.40
CA LEU A 7 -5.13 -16.08 1.99
C LEU A 7 -4.81 -14.58 1.98
N ILE A 8 -3.77 -14.18 2.71
CA ILE A 8 -3.30 -12.80 2.78
C ILE A 8 -1.95 -12.69 2.07
N ILE A 9 -1.97 -12.35 0.78
CA ILE A 9 -0.74 -12.15 -0.01
C ILE A 9 -0.06 -10.87 0.45
N GLY A 10 1.27 -10.90 0.59
CA GLY A 10 2.01 -9.80 1.18
C GLY A 10 1.74 -9.61 2.68
N GLY A 11 1.34 -10.69 3.38
CA GLY A 11 0.95 -10.66 4.80
C GLY A 11 2.03 -10.20 5.79
N LYS A 12 3.26 -9.94 5.32
CA LYS A 12 4.35 -9.30 6.09
C LYS A 12 4.61 -7.84 5.67
N GLY A 13 3.92 -7.36 4.66
CA GLY A 13 4.03 -5.98 4.16
C GLY A 13 3.20 -4.97 4.98
N LYS A 14 3.25 -3.71 4.56
CA LYS A 14 2.62 -2.56 5.27
C LYS A 14 1.13 -2.74 5.56
N THR A 15 0.36 -3.19 4.60
CA THR A 15 -1.09 -3.43 4.75
C THR A 15 -1.39 -4.87 5.13
N GLY A 16 -0.74 -5.85 4.49
CA GLY A 16 -1.03 -7.27 4.68
C GLY A 16 -0.85 -7.75 6.12
N ARG A 17 0.21 -7.29 6.85
CA ARG A 17 0.39 -7.66 8.25
C ARG A 17 -0.73 -7.14 9.15
N LYS A 18 -1.27 -5.96 8.84
CA LYS A 18 -2.37 -5.37 9.60
C LYS A 18 -3.69 -6.11 9.33
N VAL A 19 -3.96 -6.45 8.06
CA VAL A 19 -5.10 -7.30 7.67
C VAL A 19 -5.00 -8.66 8.36
N ALA A 20 -3.84 -9.33 8.30
CA ALA A 20 -3.62 -10.61 8.94
C ALA A 20 -3.85 -10.54 10.46
N ASN A 21 -3.31 -9.53 11.13
CA ASN A 21 -3.49 -9.33 12.57
C ASN A 21 -4.96 -9.11 12.94
N SER A 22 -5.69 -8.28 12.18
CA SER A 22 -7.10 -7.99 12.44
C SER A 22 -7.97 -9.23 12.24
N LEU A 23 -7.78 -9.98 11.15
CA LEU A 23 -8.51 -11.24 10.92
C LEU A 23 -8.19 -12.30 12.00
N THR A 24 -6.94 -12.39 12.44
CA THR A 24 -6.55 -13.29 13.54
C THR A 24 -7.24 -12.91 14.87
N LYS A 25 -7.31 -11.63 15.19
CA LYS A 25 -8.05 -11.13 16.37
C LYS A 25 -9.54 -11.43 16.31
N LEU A 26 -10.11 -11.48 15.10
CA LEU A 26 -11.50 -11.89 14.85
C LEU A 26 -11.69 -13.42 14.82
N GLY A 27 -10.66 -14.21 15.15
CA GLY A 27 -10.71 -15.67 15.17
C GLY A 27 -10.76 -16.32 13.78
N LYS A 28 -10.45 -15.58 12.71
CA LYS A 28 -10.53 -16.10 11.34
C LYS A 28 -9.37 -17.02 11.00
N ASN A 29 -9.63 -18.05 10.20
CA ASN A 29 -8.60 -18.95 9.72
C ASN A 29 -7.86 -18.31 8.55
N ILE A 30 -6.60 -17.91 8.77
CA ILE A 30 -5.78 -17.21 7.78
C ILE A 30 -4.56 -18.04 7.37
N ARG A 31 -4.11 -17.80 6.13
CA ARG A 31 -2.78 -18.20 5.63
C ARG A 31 -2.06 -16.95 5.16
N ILE A 32 -0.82 -16.78 5.59
CA ILE A 32 0.02 -15.67 5.13
C ILE A 32 0.75 -16.09 3.86
N GLY A 33 0.52 -15.36 2.75
CA GLY A 33 1.26 -15.50 1.51
C GLY A 33 2.53 -14.66 1.55
N SER A 34 3.68 -15.30 1.77
CA SER A 34 4.98 -14.64 1.75
C SER A 34 6.10 -15.63 1.41
N ARG A 35 7.26 -15.13 0.98
CA ARG A 35 8.43 -15.95 0.60
C ARG A 35 9.01 -16.77 1.76
N THR A 36 8.75 -16.36 2.99
CA THR A 36 9.30 -16.99 4.21
C THR A 36 8.29 -17.86 4.95
N GLU A 37 7.09 -18.03 4.42
CA GLU A 37 6.05 -18.91 4.98
C GLU A 37 6.07 -20.32 4.34
N ASN A 38 5.35 -21.25 4.96
CA ASN A 38 5.14 -22.61 4.42
C ASN A 38 3.63 -22.90 4.38
N PRO A 39 3.03 -23.04 3.16
CA PRO A 39 3.66 -22.90 1.86
C PRO A 39 4.13 -21.48 1.55
N SER A 40 5.27 -21.38 0.87
CA SER A 40 5.79 -20.06 0.45
C SER A 40 4.98 -19.50 -0.71
N PHE A 41 4.92 -18.16 -0.79
CA PHE A 41 4.34 -17.45 -1.91
C PHE A 41 5.32 -16.41 -2.46
N ASP A 42 5.61 -16.46 -3.75
CA ASP A 42 6.48 -15.51 -4.44
C ASP A 42 5.88 -15.14 -5.79
N TRP A 43 5.66 -13.84 -6.05
CA TRP A 43 5.15 -13.36 -7.33
C TRP A 43 6.04 -13.74 -8.51
N GLY A 44 7.35 -13.84 -8.31
CA GLY A 44 8.33 -14.26 -9.32
C GLY A 44 8.39 -15.78 -9.56
N LYS A 45 7.63 -16.59 -8.81
CA LYS A 45 7.68 -18.07 -8.85
C LYS A 45 6.27 -18.65 -8.86
N SER A 46 5.67 -18.75 -10.05
CA SER A 46 4.28 -19.18 -10.22
C SER A 46 4.00 -20.59 -9.67
N GLU A 47 5.01 -21.46 -9.60
CA GLU A 47 4.91 -22.79 -9.00
C GLU A 47 4.58 -22.77 -7.50
N THR A 48 4.79 -21.64 -6.81
CA THR A 48 4.47 -21.46 -5.38
C THR A 48 3.00 -21.13 -5.13
N TRP A 49 2.29 -20.62 -6.13
CA TRP A 49 0.94 -20.05 -5.94
C TRP A 49 -0.11 -21.10 -5.61
N GLY A 50 -0.08 -22.24 -6.32
CA GLY A 50 -1.08 -23.29 -6.18
C GLY A 50 -1.19 -23.83 -4.74
N LYS A 51 -0.05 -24.14 -4.11
CA LYS A 51 -0.02 -24.61 -2.72
C LYS A 51 -0.51 -23.56 -1.73
N SER A 52 -0.25 -22.27 -2.02
CA SER A 52 -0.74 -21.18 -1.16
C SER A 52 -2.25 -20.97 -1.29
N LEU A 53 -2.84 -21.27 -2.45
CA LEU A 53 -4.28 -21.18 -2.71
C LEU A 53 -5.08 -22.40 -2.23
N GLU A 54 -4.43 -23.56 -2.08
CA GLU A 54 -5.10 -24.81 -1.74
C GLU A 54 -5.92 -24.72 -0.45
N GLY A 55 -7.24 -24.98 -0.56
CA GLY A 55 -8.17 -24.95 0.55
C GLY A 55 -8.51 -23.57 1.08
N MET A 56 -8.19 -22.50 0.36
CA MET A 56 -8.60 -21.11 0.71
C MET A 56 -9.89 -20.74 -0.03
N ASP A 57 -10.70 -19.91 0.62
CA ASP A 57 -11.96 -19.41 0.07
C ASP A 57 -11.86 -17.98 -0.44
N MET A 58 -11.07 -17.17 0.21
CA MET A 58 -10.94 -15.75 -0.07
C MET A 58 -9.48 -15.32 -0.11
N VAL A 59 -9.16 -14.31 -0.94
CA VAL A 59 -7.79 -13.82 -1.06
C VAL A 59 -7.73 -12.29 -1.03
N TYR A 60 -6.83 -11.76 -0.19
CA TYR A 60 -6.35 -10.38 -0.28
C TYR A 60 -5.09 -10.35 -1.14
N ILE A 61 -5.12 -9.53 -2.18
CA ILE A 61 -4.06 -9.44 -3.19
C ILE A 61 -3.34 -8.11 -3.04
N THR A 62 -2.05 -8.17 -2.70
CA THR A 62 -1.11 -7.07 -2.86
C THR A 62 0.00 -7.48 -3.81
N PHE A 63 0.35 -6.63 -4.75
CA PHE A 63 1.40 -6.91 -5.74
C PHE A 63 2.67 -6.10 -5.44
N GLN A 64 3.83 -6.68 -5.70
CA GLN A 64 5.12 -6.04 -5.47
C GLN A 64 5.97 -6.05 -6.74
N PRO A 65 6.65 -4.93 -7.06
CA PRO A 65 6.66 -3.70 -6.26
C PRO A 65 5.39 -2.86 -6.41
N ASP A 66 4.67 -2.97 -7.53
CA ASP A 66 3.46 -2.20 -7.84
C ASP A 66 2.72 -2.80 -9.04
N LEU A 67 1.39 -2.65 -9.11
CA LEU A 67 0.56 -3.12 -10.23
C LEU A 67 0.83 -2.39 -11.56
N ALA A 68 1.45 -1.21 -11.50
CA ALA A 68 1.79 -0.43 -12.69
C ALA A 68 3.05 -0.93 -13.41
N VAL A 69 3.87 -1.79 -12.78
CA VAL A 69 5.11 -2.23 -13.44
C VAL A 69 4.85 -3.10 -14.67
N PRO A 70 5.70 -3.01 -15.69
CA PRO A 70 5.60 -3.87 -16.87
C PRO A 70 5.53 -5.36 -16.51
N GLY A 71 4.57 -6.07 -17.09
CA GLY A 71 4.36 -7.50 -16.83
C GLY A 71 3.39 -7.83 -15.68
N ALA A 72 3.06 -6.88 -14.80
CA ALA A 72 2.12 -7.12 -13.69
C ALA A 72 0.77 -7.64 -14.17
N THR A 73 0.24 -7.09 -15.26
CA THR A 73 -1.04 -7.52 -15.86
C THR A 73 -1.06 -9.02 -16.17
N LYS A 74 0.00 -9.54 -16.80
CA LYS A 74 0.09 -10.98 -17.12
C LYS A 74 0.16 -11.84 -15.86
N ILE A 75 0.92 -11.41 -14.87
CA ILE A 75 1.07 -12.13 -13.59
C ILE A 75 -0.27 -12.16 -12.86
N ILE A 76 -0.99 -11.04 -12.80
CA ILE A 76 -2.32 -10.95 -12.16
C ILE A 76 -3.35 -11.81 -12.91
N GLU A 77 -3.30 -11.85 -14.25
CA GLU A 77 -4.18 -12.71 -15.06
C GLU A 77 -3.94 -14.20 -14.75
N ASP A 78 -2.69 -14.65 -14.75
CA ASP A 78 -2.32 -16.04 -14.47
C ASP A 78 -2.69 -16.43 -13.04
N PHE A 79 -2.39 -15.56 -12.07
CA PHE A 79 -2.75 -15.79 -10.67
C PHE A 79 -4.26 -15.85 -10.48
N THR A 80 -5.01 -14.90 -11.03
CA THR A 80 -6.48 -14.84 -10.93
C THR A 80 -7.12 -16.09 -11.52
N SER A 81 -6.66 -16.53 -12.69
CA SER A 81 -7.13 -17.77 -13.33
C SER A 81 -6.85 -19.00 -12.46
N LEU A 82 -5.65 -19.08 -11.86
CA LEU A 82 -5.30 -20.15 -10.95
C LEU A 82 -6.12 -20.12 -9.66
N ALA A 83 -6.36 -18.93 -9.10
CA ALA A 83 -7.16 -18.76 -7.89
C ALA A 83 -8.61 -19.23 -8.10
N VAL A 84 -9.23 -18.90 -9.23
CA VAL A 84 -10.57 -19.40 -9.58
C VAL A 84 -10.58 -20.94 -9.70
N LYS A 85 -9.58 -21.53 -10.37
CA LYS A 85 -9.44 -23.00 -10.48
C LYS A 85 -9.27 -23.69 -9.13
N ASN A 86 -8.67 -23.02 -8.14
CA ASN A 86 -8.51 -23.52 -6.77
C ASN A 86 -9.74 -23.25 -5.88
N GLY A 87 -10.82 -22.69 -6.41
CA GLY A 87 -12.09 -22.53 -5.70
C GLY A 87 -12.19 -21.24 -4.87
N ILE A 88 -11.32 -20.25 -5.11
CA ILE A 88 -11.46 -18.92 -4.48
C ILE A 88 -12.81 -18.33 -4.87
N LYS A 89 -13.56 -17.86 -3.87
CA LYS A 89 -14.92 -17.31 -3.99
C LYS A 89 -14.95 -15.79 -4.03
N LYS A 90 -13.94 -15.15 -3.42
CA LYS A 90 -13.83 -13.68 -3.32
C LYS A 90 -12.36 -13.22 -3.38
N MET A 91 -12.14 -12.14 -4.11
CA MET A 91 -10.84 -11.46 -4.23
C MET A 91 -10.95 -10.00 -3.78
N VAL A 92 -10.08 -9.55 -2.91
CA VAL A 92 -9.93 -8.13 -2.55
C VAL A 92 -8.56 -7.68 -3.05
N LEU A 93 -8.54 -6.76 -4.03
CA LEU A 93 -7.31 -6.26 -4.64
C LEU A 93 -6.96 -4.89 -4.09
N LEU A 94 -5.74 -4.73 -3.58
CA LEU A 94 -5.16 -3.42 -3.31
C LEU A 94 -4.60 -2.85 -4.61
N SER A 95 -5.08 -1.67 -4.98
CA SER A 95 -4.70 -0.91 -6.18
C SER A 95 -4.35 0.54 -5.80
N GLY A 96 -3.78 1.29 -6.74
CA GLY A 96 -3.42 2.69 -6.55
C GLY A 96 -4.47 3.65 -7.11
N LYS A 97 -4.77 4.71 -6.35
CA LYS A 97 -5.66 5.78 -6.79
C LYS A 97 -4.96 6.60 -7.90
N GLY A 98 -5.58 6.66 -9.08
CA GLY A 98 -5.06 7.39 -10.24
C GLY A 98 -4.00 6.64 -11.05
N GLU A 99 -3.78 5.37 -10.80
CA GLU A 99 -2.83 4.52 -11.52
C GLU A 99 -3.52 3.80 -12.69
N ARG A 100 -3.49 4.39 -13.87
CA ARG A 100 -4.14 3.82 -15.08
C ARG A 100 -3.64 2.42 -15.44
N GLU A 101 -2.36 2.14 -15.23
CA GLU A 101 -1.81 0.80 -15.52
C GLU A 101 -2.34 -0.25 -14.53
N ALA A 102 -2.53 0.13 -13.25
CA ALA A 102 -3.14 -0.75 -12.25
C ALA A 102 -4.61 -1.07 -12.57
N GLU A 103 -5.34 -0.15 -13.22
CA GLU A 103 -6.74 -0.40 -13.62
C GLU A 103 -6.90 -1.60 -14.56
N ARG A 104 -5.87 -1.94 -15.36
CA ARG A 104 -5.89 -3.16 -16.18
C ARG A 104 -5.90 -4.43 -15.32
N CYS A 105 -5.15 -4.43 -14.23
CA CYS A 105 -5.16 -5.53 -13.26
C CYS A 105 -6.50 -5.63 -12.53
N GLU A 106 -7.12 -4.48 -12.22
CA GLU A 106 -8.47 -4.44 -11.63
C GLU A 106 -9.50 -5.09 -12.56
N GLN A 107 -9.48 -4.76 -13.86
CA GLN A 107 -10.40 -5.35 -14.84
C GLN A 107 -10.28 -6.88 -14.91
N ILE A 108 -9.06 -7.42 -14.80
CA ILE A 108 -8.84 -8.88 -14.76
C ILE A 108 -9.55 -9.49 -13.55
N VAL A 109 -9.37 -8.92 -12.36
CA VAL A 109 -10.00 -9.41 -11.12
C VAL A 109 -11.52 -9.25 -11.19
N MET A 110 -12.02 -8.12 -11.70
CA MET A 110 -13.47 -7.87 -11.85
C MET A 110 -14.14 -8.86 -12.81
N ASN A 111 -13.44 -9.30 -13.83
CA ASN A 111 -13.95 -10.23 -14.86
C ASN A 111 -13.69 -11.71 -14.53
N ALA A 112 -13.13 -12.02 -13.37
CA ALA A 112 -12.75 -13.39 -12.98
C ALA A 112 -13.93 -14.34 -12.72
N GLY A 113 -15.19 -13.84 -12.69
CA GLY A 113 -16.38 -14.65 -12.45
C GLY A 113 -16.64 -14.97 -10.97
N VAL A 114 -15.87 -14.42 -10.05
CA VAL A 114 -16.04 -14.54 -8.59
C VAL A 114 -16.39 -13.19 -7.97
N ASN A 115 -16.70 -13.14 -6.67
CA ASN A 115 -16.88 -11.88 -5.97
C ASN A 115 -15.56 -11.13 -5.86
N TRP A 116 -15.62 -9.80 -5.95
CA TRP A 116 -14.43 -8.96 -5.88
C TRP A 116 -14.72 -7.63 -5.18
N THR A 117 -13.66 -7.04 -4.63
CA THR A 117 -13.63 -5.65 -4.16
C THR A 117 -12.29 -5.04 -4.55
N ILE A 118 -12.31 -3.82 -5.09
CA ILE A 118 -11.10 -3.08 -5.46
C ILE A 118 -10.89 -1.95 -4.45
N ILE A 119 -9.69 -1.87 -3.91
CA ILE A 119 -9.27 -0.85 -2.95
C ILE A 119 -8.23 0.04 -3.62
N ARG A 120 -8.65 1.21 -4.12
CA ARG A 120 -7.76 2.22 -4.70
C ARG A 120 -7.26 3.15 -3.61
N ALA A 121 -6.08 2.91 -3.10
CA ALA A 121 -5.50 3.72 -2.03
C ALA A 121 -4.66 4.88 -2.57
N SER A 122 -4.73 6.02 -1.90
CA SER A 122 -3.81 7.14 -2.08
C SER A 122 -2.43 6.80 -1.50
N TRP A 123 -1.46 7.72 -1.58
CA TRP A 123 -0.12 7.56 -1.01
C TRP A 123 -0.20 7.28 0.50
N PHE A 124 0.57 6.29 0.96
CA PHE A 124 0.53 5.82 2.35
C PHE A 124 1.31 6.74 3.29
N ASN A 125 0.72 7.05 4.44
CA ASN A 125 1.43 7.67 5.57
C ASN A 125 2.72 6.90 5.91
N GLN A 126 2.67 5.57 5.89
CA GLN A 126 3.79 4.69 6.25
C GLN A 126 4.99 4.76 5.29
N ASN A 127 4.88 5.50 4.19
CA ASN A 127 6.05 5.79 3.35
C ASN A 127 7.07 6.67 4.07
N PHE A 128 6.65 7.41 5.10
CA PHE A 128 7.52 8.28 5.90
C PHE A 128 8.19 7.55 7.08
N SER A 129 7.76 6.33 7.43
CA SER A 129 8.31 5.56 8.56
C SER A 129 8.83 4.18 8.21
N GLU A 130 8.47 3.62 7.05
CA GLU A 130 8.74 2.22 6.71
C GLU A 130 9.25 2.05 5.26
N SER A 131 9.66 3.12 4.58
CA SER A 131 10.03 3.09 3.17
C SER A 131 11.10 4.12 2.84
N PHE A 132 11.26 4.40 1.56
CA PHE A 132 12.32 5.23 0.96
C PHE A 132 12.43 6.67 1.53
N LEU A 133 11.43 7.16 2.26
CA LEU A 133 11.47 8.48 2.89
C LEU A 133 12.00 8.45 4.33
N LEU A 134 12.14 7.28 4.95
CA LEU A 134 12.64 7.18 6.34
C LEU A 134 14.08 7.67 6.48
N ASP A 135 14.99 7.17 5.65
CA ASP A 135 16.41 7.54 5.72
C ASP A 135 16.65 9.04 5.50
N PRO A 136 16.06 9.71 4.49
CA PRO A 136 16.11 11.16 4.36
C PRO A 136 15.58 11.91 5.59
N ILE A 137 14.49 11.46 6.19
CA ILE A 137 13.94 12.04 7.42
C ILE A 137 14.95 11.91 8.59
N LEU A 138 15.53 10.73 8.78
CA LEU A 138 16.54 10.49 9.80
C LEU A 138 17.78 11.35 9.57
N ALA A 139 18.21 11.51 8.33
CA ALA A 139 19.31 12.39 7.94
C ALA A 139 19.00 13.89 8.14
N GLY A 140 17.73 14.25 8.34
CA GLY A 140 17.31 15.64 8.54
C GLY A 140 17.19 16.46 7.25
N HIS A 141 17.17 15.78 6.08
CA HIS A 141 17.05 16.45 4.79
C HIS A 141 16.30 15.59 3.79
N VAL A 142 15.17 16.09 3.30
CA VAL A 142 14.32 15.44 2.30
C VAL A 142 14.30 16.28 1.02
N ALA A 143 14.60 15.68 -0.11
CA ALA A 143 14.56 16.32 -1.42
C ALA A 143 13.64 15.52 -2.35
N LEU A 144 12.54 16.11 -2.83
CA LEU A 144 11.54 15.44 -3.66
C LEU A 144 11.05 16.33 -4.81
N PRO A 145 10.68 15.73 -5.94
CA PRO A 145 10.01 16.46 -7.04
C PRO A 145 8.53 16.70 -6.74
N LYS A 146 7.90 17.57 -7.53
CA LYS A 146 6.44 17.82 -7.46
C LYS A 146 5.93 18.20 -6.06
N SER A 147 6.72 18.97 -5.35
CA SER A 147 6.48 19.31 -3.94
C SER A 147 5.21 20.14 -3.68
N GLU A 148 4.68 20.75 -4.71
CA GLU A 148 3.48 21.61 -4.69
C GLU A 148 2.16 20.85 -4.85
N ILE A 149 2.21 19.60 -5.35
CA ILE A 149 0.99 18.82 -5.61
C ILE A 149 0.41 18.33 -4.28
N PRO A 150 -0.86 18.66 -3.96
CA PRO A 150 -1.49 18.19 -2.73
C PRO A 150 -1.91 16.72 -2.85
N ILE A 151 -1.70 15.95 -1.81
CA ILE A 151 -1.97 14.51 -1.74
C ILE A 151 -2.84 14.23 -0.52
N PRO A 152 -3.94 13.49 -0.65
CA PRO A 152 -4.72 13.04 0.51
C PRO A 152 -4.12 11.73 1.05
N PHE A 153 -2.95 11.81 1.71
CA PHE A 153 -2.23 10.65 2.28
C PHE A 153 -3.14 9.81 3.17
N VAL A 154 -3.07 8.49 3.03
CA VAL A 154 -3.93 7.54 3.74
C VAL A 154 -3.14 6.67 4.72
N ASP A 155 -3.71 6.39 5.88
CA ASP A 155 -3.13 5.48 6.85
C ASP A 155 -3.37 4.02 6.45
N THR A 156 -2.36 3.17 6.60
CA THR A 156 -2.49 1.73 6.31
C THR A 156 -3.35 0.97 7.33
N ASP A 157 -3.65 1.54 8.50
CA ASP A 157 -4.66 0.97 9.41
C ASP A 157 -6.05 1.10 8.81
N ASP A 158 -6.39 2.27 8.26
CA ASP A 158 -7.67 2.49 7.58
C ASP A 158 -7.82 1.57 6.36
N ILE A 159 -6.73 1.41 5.58
CA ILE A 159 -6.74 0.47 4.44
C ILE A 159 -7.01 -0.95 4.94
N ALA A 160 -6.33 -1.39 5.99
CA ALA A 160 -6.48 -2.73 6.54
C ALA A 160 -7.89 -2.98 7.07
N ASP A 161 -8.47 -2.02 7.80
CA ASP A 161 -9.83 -2.11 8.32
C ASP A 161 -10.85 -2.26 7.19
N VAL A 162 -10.75 -1.43 6.13
CA VAL A 162 -11.63 -1.53 4.95
C VAL A 162 -11.46 -2.87 4.23
N VAL A 163 -10.23 -3.37 4.09
CA VAL A 163 -9.95 -4.68 3.48
C VAL A 163 -10.57 -5.81 4.30
N VAL A 164 -10.48 -5.75 5.64
CA VAL A 164 -11.08 -6.74 6.53
C VAL A 164 -12.59 -6.76 6.36
N GLU A 165 -13.27 -5.59 6.40
CA GLU A 165 -14.70 -5.49 6.13
C GLU A 165 -15.05 -6.06 4.75
N ALA A 166 -14.29 -5.72 3.71
CA ALA A 166 -14.51 -6.22 2.36
C ALA A 166 -14.34 -7.75 2.26
N LEU A 167 -13.47 -8.36 3.07
CA LEU A 167 -13.29 -9.82 3.09
C LEU A 167 -14.43 -10.53 3.84
N ILE A 168 -14.94 -9.97 4.94
CA ILE A 168 -15.89 -10.67 5.81
C ILE A 168 -17.36 -10.40 5.50
N ASP A 169 -17.68 -9.27 4.84
CA ASP A 169 -19.07 -8.87 4.55
C ASP A 169 -19.32 -8.78 3.04
N ASP A 170 -20.37 -9.46 2.59
CA ASP A 170 -20.75 -9.53 1.17
C ASP A 170 -21.37 -8.23 0.63
N LYS A 171 -21.76 -7.28 1.49
CA LYS A 171 -22.23 -5.96 1.06
C LYS A 171 -21.19 -5.17 0.25
N HIS A 172 -19.91 -5.55 0.39
CA HIS A 172 -18.77 -4.94 -0.31
C HIS A 172 -18.45 -5.61 -1.66
N ASN A 173 -19.16 -6.69 -2.03
CA ASN A 173 -18.97 -7.36 -3.32
C ASN A 173 -19.26 -6.42 -4.49
N ARG A 174 -18.38 -6.47 -5.49
CA ARG A 174 -18.45 -5.66 -6.73
C ARG A 174 -18.44 -4.16 -6.47
N LYS A 175 -17.62 -3.73 -5.49
CA LYS A 175 -17.39 -2.33 -5.14
C LYS A 175 -15.97 -1.92 -5.42
N ILE A 176 -15.81 -0.66 -5.79
CA ILE A 176 -14.52 0.03 -5.88
C ILE A 176 -14.55 1.12 -4.81
N TYR A 177 -13.57 1.13 -3.92
CA TYR A 177 -13.41 2.15 -2.88
C TYR A 177 -12.14 2.96 -3.12
N GLN A 178 -12.26 4.28 -3.03
CA GLN A 178 -11.13 5.20 -3.06
C GLN A 178 -10.77 5.59 -1.63
N LEU A 179 -9.63 5.11 -1.14
CA LEU A 179 -9.21 5.36 0.23
C LEU A 179 -8.21 6.51 0.29
N THR A 180 -8.58 7.52 1.04
CA THR A 180 -7.78 8.74 1.25
C THR A 180 -7.81 9.16 2.71
N GLY A 181 -6.81 9.94 3.13
CA GLY A 181 -6.91 10.69 4.37
C GLY A 181 -7.96 11.81 4.28
N PRO A 182 -8.22 12.50 5.40
CA PRO A 182 -9.33 13.47 5.50
C PRO A 182 -9.00 14.83 4.86
N ARG A 183 -7.75 15.09 4.55
CA ARG A 183 -7.27 16.35 3.96
C ARG A 183 -6.10 16.14 3.00
N GLN A 184 -5.87 17.14 2.19
CA GLN A 184 -4.74 17.20 1.26
C GLN A 184 -3.54 17.85 1.94
N LEU A 185 -2.35 17.30 1.72
CA LEU A 185 -1.07 17.82 2.17
C LEU A 185 -0.03 17.71 1.05
N THR A 186 0.81 18.72 0.90
CA THR A 186 2.01 18.58 0.08
C THR A 186 3.11 17.82 0.84
N PHE A 187 4.09 17.26 0.14
CA PHE A 187 5.25 16.64 0.79
C PHE A 187 5.95 17.61 1.75
N LYS A 188 6.06 18.89 1.36
CA LYS A 188 6.65 19.90 2.23
C LYS A 188 5.88 20.04 3.54
N GLN A 189 4.54 20.17 3.48
CA GLN A 189 3.70 20.27 4.68
C GLN A 189 3.82 19.04 5.59
N VAL A 190 3.89 17.84 4.99
CA VAL A 190 4.10 16.59 5.74
C VAL A 190 5.44 16.63 6.50
N ILE A 191 6.52 17.05 5.86
CA ILE A 191 7.83 17.15 6.50
C ILE A 191 7.84 18.23 7.59
N GLU A 192 7.14 19.33 7.40
CA GLU A 192 6.96 20.38 8.42
C GLU A 192 6.19 19.85 9.65
N GLU A 193 5.12 19.05 9.45
CA GLU A 193 4.40 18.40 10.55
C GLU A 193 5.28 17.42 11.31
N ILE A 194 6.01 16.53 10.62
CA ILE A 194 6.97 15.61 11.24
C ILE A 194 8.04 16.39 12.02
N SER A 195 8.66 17.40 11.40
CA SER A 195 9.69 18.26 12.00
C SER A 195 9.21 18.88 13.32
N THR A 196 7.98 19.39 13.34
CA THR A 196 7.35 19.97 14.53
C THR A 196 7.13 18.93 15.63
N ILE A 197 6.62 17.74 15.27
CA ILE A 197 6.32 16.68 16.26
C ILE A 197 7.59 16.11 16.87
N VAL A 198 8.64 15.89 16.07
CA VAL A 198 9.92 15.35 16.59
C VAL A 198 10.82 16.41 17.24
N GLY A 199 10.43 17.68 17.18
CA GLY A 199 11.16 18.79 17.82
C GLY A 199 12.53 19.08 17.22
N ARG A 200 12.75 18.70 15.93
CA ARG A 200 14.01 18.98 15.21
C ARG A 200 13.76 19.46 13.80
N ASN A 201 14.64 20.31 13.27
CA ASN A 201 14.53 20.79 11.92
C ASN A 201 14.84 19.68 10.90
N ILE A 202 13.92 19.42 9.99
CA ILE A 202 14.11 18.56 8.82
C ILE A 202 13.97 19.47 7.59
N LYS A 203 15.08 19.69 6.90
CA LYS A 203 15.11 20.54 5.70
C LYS A 203 14.35 19.85 4.58
N PHE A 204 13.56 20.62 3.82
CA PHE A 204 12.90 20.15 2.62
C PHE A 204 13.32 20.96 1.41
N ASP A 205 13.79 20.30 0.36
CA ASP A 205 14.12 20.93 -0.91
C ASP A 205 13.23 20.38 -2.03
N SER A 206 12.67 21.31 -2.83
CA SER A 206 11.99 20.95 -4.08
C SER A 206 13.04 20.80 -5.18
N ILE A 207 13.06 19.66 -5.83
CA ILE A 207 13.99 19.34 -6.92
C ILE A 207 13.22 18.90 -8.17
N THR A 208 13.88 18.86 -9.30
CA THR A 208 13.31 18.31 -10.53
C THR A 208 13.28 16.78 -10.51
N LEU A 209 12.42 16.17 -11.32
CA LEU A 209 12.37 14.71 -11.47
C LEU A 209 13.68 14.14 -12.02
N ASP A 210 14.36 14.89 -12.90
CA ASP A 210 15.66 14.50 -13.45
C ASP A 210 16.77 14.50 -12.39
N GLU A 211 16.78 15.50 -11.50
CA GLU A 211 17.70 15.54 -10.36
C GLU A 211 17.43 14.38 -9.41
N TYR A 212 16.15 14.10 -9.11
CA TYR A 212 15.80 12.99 -8.25
C TYR A 212 16.23 11.65 -8.86
N SER A 213 16.01 11.44 -10.16
CA SER A 213 16.46 10.23 -10.87
C SER A 213 17.98 10.07 -10.82
N LYS A 214 18.76 11.15 -10.92
CA LYS A 214 20.22 11.11 -10.75
C LYS A 214 20.63 10.71 -9.33
N ILE A 215 19.94 11.23 -8.33
CA ILE A 215 20.16 10.85 -6.91
C ILE A 215 19.90 9.35 -6.72
N LEU A 216 18.76 8.84 -7.19
CA LEU A 216 18.44 7.41 -7.08
C LEU A 216 19.49 6.51 -7.74
N LYS A 217 20.04 6.92 -8.90
CA LYS A 217 21.12 6.19 -9.57
C LYS A 217 22.42 6.21 -8.76
N GLN A 218 22.76 7.32 -8.13
CA GLN A 218 23.94 7.42 -7.25
C GLN A 218 23.82 6.48 -6.05
N TYR A 219 22.63 6.30 -5.51
CA TYR A 219 22.34 5.31 -4.46
C TYR A 219 22.14 3.88 -4.97
N GLN A 220 22.45 3.62 -6.25
CA GLN A 220 22.35 2.30 -6.88
C GLN A 220 20.97 1.66 -6.78
N VAL A 221 19.90 2.48 -6.77
CA VAL A 221 18.53 1.98 -6.83
C VAL A 221 18.33 1.26 -8.18
N PRO A 222 17.79 0.03 -8.19
CA PRO A 222 17.56 -0.71 -9.43
C PRO A 222 16.71 0.06 -10.45
N GLU A 223 17.03 -0.04 -11.74
CA GLU A 223 16.39 0.72 -12.81
C GLU A 223 14.87 0.54 -12.88
N ASN A 224 14.36 -0.66 -12.58
CA ASN A 224 12.91 -0.91 -12.52
C ASN A 224 12.20 -0.14 -11.39
N TYR A 225 12.87 0.09 -10.26
CA TYR A 225 12.35 0.94 -9.18
C TYR A 225 12.44 2.42 -9.56
N ILE A 226 13.52 2.85 -10.22
CA ILE A 226 13.64 4.23 -10.73
C ILE A 226 12.54 4.50 -11.76
N TRP A 227 12.26 3.55 -12.64
CA TRP A 227 11.14 3.66 -13.59
C TRP A 227 9.80 3.83 -12.85
N LEU A 228 9.53 2.98 -11.86
CA LEU A 228 8.30 3.05 -11.06
C LEU A 228 8.16 4.40 -10.35
N ILE A 229 9.22 4.86 -9.69
CA ILE A 229 9.23 6.15 -8.98
C ILE A 229 8.94 7.28 -9.97
N ASN A 230 9.59 7.28 -11.13
CA ASN A 230 9.35 8.27 -12.17
C ASN A 230 7.90 8.24 -12.67
N TYR A 231 7.32 7.06 -12.88
CA TYR A 231 5.92 6.89 -13.24
C TYR A 231 5.00 7.49 -12.18
N LEU A 232 5.20 7.14 -10.91
CA LEU A 232 4.38 7.63 -9.80
C LEU A 232 4.44 9.16 -9.68
N PHE A 233 5.63 9.76 -9.77
CA PHE A 233 5.76 11.21 -9.69
C PHE A 233 5.27 11.94 -10.94
N LYS A 234 5.37 11.33 -12.13
CA LYS A 234 5.00 11.99 -13.38
C LYS A 234 3.52 11.86 -13.70
N GLU A 235 2.96 10.64 -13.57
CA GLU A 235 1.64 10.29 -14.07
C GLU A 235 0.59 10.22 -12.94
N VAL A 236 0.98 9.80 -11.74
CA VAL A 236 0.03 9.60 -10.63
C VAL A 236 -0.06 10.82 -9.73
N LEU A 237 1.08 11.47 -9.46
CA LEU A 237 1.14 12.69 -8.65
C LEU A 237 0.79 13.91 -9.50
N VAL A 238 -0.51 14.11 -9.68
CA VAL A 238 -1.12 15.19 -10.45
C VAL A 238 -2.36 15.72 -9.71
N ASN A 239 -2.75 16.98 -9.97
CA ASN A 239 -3.86 17.64 -9.28
C ASN A 239 -5.20 16.88 -9.45
N GLU A 240 -5.41 16.23 -10.58
CA GLU A 240 -6.61 15.45 -10.88
C GLU A 240 -6.81 14.27 -9.91
N ASN A 241 -5.73 13.76 -9.33
CA ASN A 241 -5.74 12.67 -8.38
C ASN A 241 -5.79 13.12 -6.90
N SER A 242 -5.82 14.43 -6.65
CA SER A 242 -5.76 15.00 -5.30
C SER A 242 -7.08 14.97 -4.52
N SER A 243 -8.19 14.56 -5.15
CA SER A 243 -9.51 14.58 -4.51
C SER A 243 -9.58 13.68 -3.26
N VAL A 244 -10.18 14.22 -2.18
CA VAL A 244 -10.50 13.47 -0.96
C VAL A 244 -11.78 12.66 -1.18
N SER A 245 -11.79 11.41 -0.67
CA SER A 245 -12.96 10.52 -0.66
C SER A 245 -13.46 10.32 0.78
N ASN A 246 -14.75 10.04 0.92
CA ASN A 246 -15.37 9.65 2.17
C ASN A 246 -15.66 8.12 2.27
N ASP A 247 -15.03 7.33 1.42
CA ASP A 247 -15.33 5.89 1.36
C ASP A 247 -14.90 5.13 2.61
N ILE A 248 -13.82 5.57 3.31
CA ILE A 248 -13.46 5.03 4.62
C ILE A 248 -14.60 5.24 5.62
N GLU A 249 -15.16 6.45 5.70
CA GLU A 249 -16.27 6.75 6.60
C GLU A 249 -17.54 5.96 6.24
N LYS A 250 -17.84 5.80 4.95
CA LYS A 250 -18.97 4.98 4.49
C LYS A 250 -18.84 3.50 4.87
N VAL A 251 -17.63 2.95 4.81
CA VAL A 251 -17.37 1.53 5.11
C VAL A 251 -17.28 1.29 6.61
N LEU A 252 -16.52 2.14 7.33
CA LEU A 252 -16.14 1.90 8.72
C LEU A 252 -17.03 2.65 9.75
N GLY A 253 -17.88 3.60 9.31
CA GLY A 253 -18.67 4.43 10.20
C GLY A 253 -17.85 5.43 11.04
N ARG A 254 -16.57 5.61 10.72
CA ARG A 254 -15.65 6.57 11.35
C ARG A 254 -14.85 7.32 10.30
N LYS A 255 -14.37 8.50 10.64
CA LYS A 255 -13.47 9.27 9.79
C LYS A 255 -12.14 8.54 9.58
N SER A 256 -11.49 8.81 8.43
CA SER A 256 -10.12 8.36 8.19
C SER A 256 -9.15 9.06 9.17
N LYS A 257 -8.06 8.35 9.54
CA LYS A 257 -6.99 8.87 10.39
C LYS A 257 -6.29 10.04 9.71
N ASP A 258 -6.15 11.15 10.42
CA ASP A 258 -5.39 12.31 9.93
C ASP A 258 -3.89 12.02 9.98
N PHE A 259 -3.13 12.64 9.06
CA PHE A 259 -1.68 12.50 9.01
C PHE A 259 -1.01 12.90 10.34
N ILE A 260 -1.51 13.94 11.00
CA ILE A 260 -0.95 14.40 12.29
C ILE A 260 -1.15 13.38 13.42
N GLU A 261 -2.24 12.61 13.40
CA GLU A 261 -2.47 11.52 14.36
C GLU A 261 -1.48 10.38 14.13
N TYR A 262 -1.35 9.93 12.87
CA TYR A 262 -0.33 8.98 12.47
C TYR A 262 1.08 9.45 12.86
N ALA A 263 1.42 10.71 12.60
CA ALA A 263 2.75 11.23 12.88
C ALA A 263 3.07 11.26 14.37
N LYS A 264 2.10 11.61 15.24
CA LYS A 264 2.25 11.55 16.71
C LYS A 264 2.45 10.11 17.20
N GLU A 265 1.62 9.17 16.73
CA GLU A 265 1.74 7.75 17.06
C GLU A 265 3.11 7.21 16.64
N THR A 266 3.51 7.51 15.41
CA THR A 266 4.80 7.06 14.84
C THR A 266 6.00 7.66 15.59
N ALA A 267 5.96 8.94 15.92
CA ALA A 267 7.02 9.58 16.71
C ALA A 267 7.20 8.92 18.09
N SER A 268 6.09 8.50 18.73
CA SER A 268 6.13 7.82 20.03
C SER A 268 6.88 6.48 20.00
N THR A 269 6.99 5.84 18.81
CA THR A 269 7.77 4.60 18.65
C THR A 269 9.28 4.85 18.58
N GLY A 270 9.72 6.10 18.43
CA GLY A 270 11.12 6.47 18.27
C GLY A 270 11.69 6.22 16.86
N VAL A 271 10.89 5.80 15.88
CA VAL A 271 11.37 5.47 14.52
C VAL A 271 12.04 6.65 13.82
N TRP A 272 11.66 7.87 14.14
CA TRP A 272 12.28 9.09 13.61
C TRP A 272 13.35 9.70 14.52
N ASN A 273 13.73 9.02 15.61
CA ASN A 273 14.87 9.46 16.44
C ASN A 273 16.17 9.25 15.65
N GLN A 274 17.04 10.24 15.69
CA GLN A 274 18.38 10.05 15.14
C GLN A 274 19.07 8.90 15.89
N PRO A 275 19.84 8.03 15.20
CA PRO A 275 20.71 7.10 15.89
C PRO A 275 21.61 7.89 16.84
N LEU A 276 21.71 7.46 18.09
CA LEU A 276 22.68 8.04 19.02
C LEU A 276 24.07 7.96 18.33
N VAL A 277 24.64 9.10 18.00
CA VAL A 277 26.02 9.17 17.54
C VAL A 277 26.84 8.67 18.73
N GLN A 278 27.32 7.43 18.66
CA GLN A 278 28.33 6.98 19.60
C GLN A 278 29.55 7.88 19.37
N THR A 279 29.74 8.85 20.24
CA THR A 279 30.99 9.61 20.33
C THR A 279 32.07 8.59 20.68
N ILE A 280 32.92 8.26 19.70
CA ILE A 280 34.12 7.46 19.86
C ILE A 280 35.19 8.33 20.57
#